data_d63d90d865ceac6a7a723c5b977c906a
#
_entry.id   d63d90d865ceac6a7a723c5b977c906a
#
_cell.length_a   1.000
_cell.length_b   1.000
_cell.length_c   1.000
_cell.angle_alpha   90.00
_cell.angle_beta   90.00
_cell.angle_gamma   90.00
#
_symmetry.space_group_name_H-M   'P 1'
#
loop_
_entity.id
_entity.type
_entity.pdbx_description
1 polymer ?
#
loop_
_entity_poly.entity_id
_entity_poly.type
_entity_poly.pdbx_seq_one_letter_code
_entity_poly.pdbx_strand_id
1 'polypeptide(L)'
;MMGMLSSSAQGVMQRTANYYPDGRGFSCVNGNNRYTRALYGSVDEWRLETSDRPIFAIFKKNNHRNIRFVIKCNGHAFQLDSVEYCKARYEAGKREYLMKDKRWGSGVLKLSVLAYPQTEGAVWKFAAENFGKAKIEIVGMICETRVSKFKRAGDIGKFDGPEAFDAPAQPKMLSTVAGMMPQKGAAELYFSVDNTVLSTGKNSEMCKRYQAAEQWRSDLSSSVIFNTPDAYLNPVGGTMVMAADGAWNGQVWTHGAVGWRMPLPGWRAAYMGDFLGMFDRQRIHFDAYAKSQVTDIPVTRPHVMDKEHNLSRGAYEWGTPMYSNGYICRNPENNKQFHHYDMNLVYIDELLWHFQFDADTAYIRKMWPVIKSHLAWEKNTWDPDNDGLYDAYCCIWASDALQYNSGGVTHSSAYNYRANLSAARMAEM
;
A
#
# COMPACT_ATOMS: atom_id res chain seq x y z
N MET A 1 -31.57 -7.48 49.52
CA MET A 1 -32.18 -7.67 48.18
C MET A 1 -31.34 -6.89 47.19
N MET A 2 -30.41 -7.54 46.54
CA MET A 2 -29.52 -6.93 45.55
C MET A 2 -30.16 -7.17 44.17
N GLY A 3 -30.66 -6.09 43.57
CA GLY A 3 -31.27 -6.16 42.24
C GLY A 3 -30.18 -6.32 41.18
N MET A 4 -30.15 -7.45 40.49
CA MET A 4 -29.36 -7.64 39.29
C MET A 4 -29.97 -6.77 38.17
N LEU A 5 -29.26 -5.76 37.76
CA LEU A 5 -29.51 -5.04 36.49
C LEU A 5 -29.04 -5.95 35.33
N SER A 6 -30.00 -6.63 34.70
CA SER A 6 -29.75 -7.29 33.41
C SER A 6 -29.58 -6.21 32.35
N SER A 7 -28.34 -5.92 31.91
CA SER A 7 -28.11 -5.21 30.70
C SER A 7 -28.54 -6.10 29.53
N SER A 8 -29.66 -5.77 28.90
CA SER A 8 -30.01 -6.31 27.60
C SER A 8 -28.94 -5.89 26.61
N ALA A 9 -28.06 -6.81 26.23
CA ALA A 9 -27.19 -6.62 25.09
C ALA A 9 -28.10 -6.38 23.89
N GLN A 10 -28.11 -5.14 23.37
CA GLN A 10 -28.70 -4.86 22.06
C GLN A 10 -28.06 -5.83 21.09
N GLY A 11 -28.88 -6.63 20.41
CA GLY A 11 -28.40 -7.64 19.49
C GLY A 11 -27.49 -6.99 18.47
N VAL A 12 -26.21 -7.36 18.51
CA VAL A 12 -25.25 -7.00 17.47
C VAL A 12 -25.83 -7.55 16.17
N MET A 13 -26.22 -6.66 15.25
CA MET A 13 -26.62 -7.08 13.91
C MET A 13 -25.48 -7.90 13.33
N GLN A 14 -25.66 -9.20 13.22
CA GLN A 14 -24.70 -10.09 12.58
C GLN A 14 -24.57 -9.66 11.12
N ARG A 15 -23.47 -9.01 10.78
CA ARG A 15 -23.16 -8.72 9.37
C ARG A 15 -22.88 -10.04 8.67
N THR A 16 -23.61 -10.32 7.61
CA THR A 16 -23.30 -11.46 6.76
C THR A 16 -21.95 -11.21 6.07
N ALA A 17 -20.96 -12.03 6.42
CA ALA A 17 -19.66 -11.94 5.76
C ALA A 17 -19.79 -12.48 4.33
N ASN A 18 -19.49 -11.64 3.34
CA ASN A 18 -19.46 -12.05 1.93
C ASN A 18 -18.22 -12.87 1.58
N TYR A 19 -17.18 -12.79 2.41
CA TYR A 19 -15.91 -13.49 2.25
C TYR A 19 -15.68 -14.41 3.45
N TYR A 20 -15.20 -15.61 3.17
CA TYR A 20 -14.89 -16.61 4.20
C TYR A 20 -13.44 -17.09 4.07
N PRO A 21 -12.83 -17.51 5.17
CA PRO A 21 -11.47 -18.05 5.16
C PRO A 21 -11.39 -19.32 4.29
N ASP A 22 -10.33 -19.41 3.50
CA ASP A 22 -10.05 -20.52 2.61
C ASP A 22 -8.53 -20.80 2.60
N GLY A 23 -8.06 -21.59 3.53
CA GLY A 23 -6.63 -21.78 3.76
C GLY A 23 -5.95 -20.47 4.20
N ARG A 24 -4.92 -20.07 3.47
CA ARG A 24 -4.21 -18.80 3.68
C ARG A 24 -4.82 -17.62 2.92
N GLY A 25 -6.04 -17.76 2.43
CA GLY A 25 -6.74 -16.74 1.67
C GLY A 25 -8.17 -16.55 2.11
N PHE A 26 -8.86 -15.66 1.39
CA PHE A 26 -10.29 -15.42 1.51
C PHE A 26 -10.98 -15.72 0.19
N SER A 27 -12.13 -16.37 0.25
CA SER A 27 -12.95 -16.71 -0.90
C SER A 27 -14.33 -16.08 -0.84
N CYS A 28 -14.92 -15.84 -1.99
CA CYS A 28 -16.35 -15.58 -2.15
C CYS A 28 -16.89 -16.34 -3.37
N VAL A 29 -18.19 -16.63 -3.38
CA VAL A 29 -18.88 -17.26 -4.49
C VAL A 29 -19.87 -16.26 -5.08
N ASN A 30 -19.79 -16.08 -6.40
CA ASN A 30 -20.65 -15.16 -7.16
C ASN A 30 -20.70 -13.74 -6.59
N GLY A 31 -19.57 -13.26 -6.04
CA GLY A 31 -19.45 -11.89 -5.54
C GLY A 31 -19.56 -10.86 -6.66
N ASN A 32 -19.90 -9.63 -6.29
CA ASN A 32 -20.14 -8.53 -7.22
C ASN A 32 -19.26 -7.30 -6.97
N ASN A 33 -18.37 -7.34 -5.99
CA ASN A 33 -17.50 -6.21 -5.70
C ASN A 33 -16.41 -6.11 -6.77
N ARG A 34 -16.18 -4.88 -7.23
CA ARG A 34 -15.19 -4.58 -8.26
C ARG A 34 -14.03 -3.80 -7.69
N TYR A 35 -12.82 -4.10 -8.19
CA TYR A 35 -11.57 -3.38 -7.89
C TYR A 35 -11.29 -3.25 -6.39
N THR A 36 -11.49 -4.34 -5.65
CA THR A 36 -11.36 -4.36 -4.19
C THR A 36 -10.05 -4.97 -3.69
N ARG A 37 -9.24 -5.51 -4.58
CA ARG A 37 -7.94 -6.12 -4.24
C ARG A 37 -6.94 -5.77 -5.33
N ALA A 38 -5.91 -5.04 -4.94
CA ALA A 38 -4.80 -4.72 -5.82
C ALA A 38 -3.69 -5.76 -5.71
N LEU A 39 -3.04 -6.05 -6.83
CA LEU A 39 -1.81 -6.84 -6.90
C LEU A 39 -0.65 -5.89 -7.20
N TYR A 40 0.40 -6.01 -6.41
CA TYR A 40 1.60 -5.16 -6.45
C TYR A 40 2.83 -5.99 -6.81
N GLY A 41 3.82 -5.34 -7.39
CA GLY A 41 5.12 -5.93 -7.69
C GLY A 41 6.29 -5.08 -7.23
N SER A 42 6.20 -4.37 -6.10
CA SER A 42 7.21 -3.43 -5.60
C SER A 42 7.54 -2.32 -6.61
N VAL A 43 6.55 -1.84 -7.34
CA VAL A 43 6.67 -0.76 -8.33
C VAL A 43 5.77 0.39 -7.92
N ASP A 44 6.30 1.60 -8.00
CA ASP A 44 5.65 2.77 -7.42
C ASP A 44 4.28 3.11 -8.06
N GLU A 45 4.23 3.33 -9.34
CA GLU A 45 3.06 3.93 -9.98
C GLU A 45 2.19 2.95 -10.76
N TRP A 46 2.36 1.65 -10.54
CA TRP A 46 1.63 0.61 -11.26
C TRP A 46 1.07 -0.46 -10.33
N ARG A 47 -0.16 -0.89 -10.57
CA ARG A 47 -0.74 -2.07 -9.94
C ARG A 47 -1.91 -2.60 -10.75
N LEU A 48 -2.27 -3.85 -10.51
CA LEU A 48 -3.43 -4.48 -11.09
C LEU A 48 -4.56 -4.54 -10.06
N GLU A 49 -5.64 -3.83 -10.33
CA GLU A 49 -6.89 -3.93 -9.55
C GLU A 49 -7.66 -5.17 -9.99
N THR A 50 -8.18 -5.93 -9.01
CA THR A 50 -8.95 -7.16 -9.25
C THR A 50 -10.32 -7.11 -8.61
N SER A 51 -11.25 -7.90 -9.13
CA SER A 51 -12.67 -7.92 -8.74
C SER A 51 -13.09 -9.32 -8.28
N ASP A 52 -14.30 -9.46 -7.75
CA ASP A 52 -14.89 -10.77 -7.41
C ASP A 52 -15.25 -11.59 -8.64
N ARG A 53 -15.35 -10.96 -9.79
CA ARG A 53 -15.44 -11.56 -11.12
C ARG A 53 -14.17 -11.26 -11.91
N PRO A 54 -13.83 -12.00 -12.97
CA PRO A 54 -12.62 -11.80 -13.75
C PRO A 54 -12.65 -10.52 -14.61
N ILE A 55 -12.78 -9.40 -13.95
CA ILE A 55 -12.62 -8.05 -14.49
C ILE A 55 -11.43 -7.42 -13.78
N PHE A 56 -10.56 -6.76 -14.53
CA PHE A 56 -9.33 -6.18 -14.02
C PHE A 56 -9.19 -4.74 -14.49
N ALA A 57 -8.37 -3.98 -13.76
CA ALA A 57 -7.95 -2.67 -14.22
C ALA A 57 -6.48 -2.42 -13.89
N ILE A 58 -5.79 -1.74 -14.78
CA ILE A 58 -4.47 -1.20 -14.52
C ILE A 58 -4.64 0.17 -13.88
N PHE A 59 -4.14 0.32 -12.66
CA PHE A 59 -3.81 1.63 -12.14
C PHE A 59 -2.39 1.96 -12.61
N LYS A 60 -2.28 3.01 -13.41
CA LYS A 60 -1.03 3.67 -13.72
C LYS A 60 -1.30 5.16 -13.70
N LYS A 61 -0.44 5.94 -13.03
CA LYS A 61 -0.62 7.39 -12.90
C LYS A 61 -0.95 8.03 -14.25
N ASN A 62 -2.11 8.69 -14.30
CA ASN A 62 -2.65 9.34 -15.51
C ASN A 62 -2.94 8.44 -16.71
N ASN A 63 -2.96 7.10 -16.56
CA ASN A 63 -3.15 6.18 -17.67
C ASN A 63 -3.83 4.87 -17.26
N HIS A 64 -5.01 4.96 -16.67
CA HIS A 64 -5.78 3.79 -16.27
C HIS A 64 -6.28 3.00 -17.49
N ARG A 65 -6.39 1.68 -17.35
CA ARG A 65 -6.91 0.77 -18.39
C ARG A 65 -7.84 -0.24 -17.76
N ASN A 66 -8.87 -0.63 -18.50
CA ASN A 66 -9.75 -1.75 -18.15
C ASN A 66 -9.32 -2.98 -18.95
N ILE A 67 -9.32 -4.16 -18.31
CA ILE A 67 -8.97 -5.44 -18.92
C ILE A 67 -10.11 -6.42 -18.72
N ARG A 68 -10.57 -7.05 -19.81
CA ARG A 68 -11.58 -8.08 -19.81
C ARG A 68 -11.17 -9.26 -20.68
N PHE A 69 -11.78 -10.40 -20.40
CA PHE A 69 -11.57 -11.62 -21.16
C PHE A 69 -12.90 -12.16 -21.68
N VAL A 70 -12.89 -12.58 -22.93
CA VAL A 70 -13.97 -13.32 -23.59
C VAL A 70 -13.51 -14.75 -23.80
N ILE A 71 -14.39 -15.71 -23.53
CA ILE A 71 -14.19 -17.11 -23.92
C ILE A 71 -15.04 -17.42 -25.12
N LYS A 72 -14.46 -18.16 -26.08
CA LYS A 72 -15.19 -18.78 -27.20
C LYS A 72 -15.06 -20.29 -27.05
N CYS A 73 -16.19 -20.96 -26.91
CA CYS A 73 -16.27 -22.41 -26.73
C CYS A 73 -17.63 -22.93 -27.21
N ASN A 74 -17.66 -24.07 -27.90
CA ASN A 74 -18.89 -24.72 -28.36
C ASN A 74 -19.85 -23.79 -29.11
N GLY A 75 -19.34 -22.90 -29.95
CA GLY A 75 -20.14 -21.93 -30.71
C GLY A 75 -20.63 -20.72 -29.91
N HIS A 76 -20.38 -20.66 -28.61
CA HIS A 76 -20.70 -19.52 -27.77
C HIS A 76 -19.48 -18.58 -27.59
N ALA A 77 -19.75 -17.28 -27.53
CA ALA A 77 -18.76 -16.25 -27.19
C ALA A 77 -19.35 -15.32 -26.13
N PHE A 78 -18.70 -15.20 -24.96
CA PHE A 78 -19.21 -14.37 -23.88
C PHE A 78 -18.08 -13.92 -22.94
N GLN A 79 -18.33 -12.85 -22.20
CA GLN A 79 -17.37 -12.33 -21.21
C GLN A 79 -17.27 -13.27 -20.01
N LEU A 80 -16.06 -13.48 -19.51
CA LEU A 80 -15.80 -14.36 -18.37
C LEU A 80 -16.44 -13.88 -17.08
N ASP A 81 -16.68 -12.59 -16.93
CA ASP A 81 -17.39 -12.04 -15.76
C ASP A 81 -18.89 -12.38 -15.72
N SER A 82 -19.45 -12.90 -16.83
CA SER A 82 -20.85 -13.31 -16.93
C SER A 82 -21.12 -14.80 -16.67
N VAL A 83 -20.12 -15.56 -16.24
CA VAL A 83 -20.28 -16.99 -15.93
C VAL A 83 -21.27 -17.23 -14.78
N GLU A 84 -22.01 -18.37 -14.84
CA GLU A 84 -23.01 -18.70 -13.82
C GLU A 84 -22.41 -18.95 -12.45
N TYR A 85 -21.26 -19.60 -12.39
CA TYR A 85 -20.54 -19.87 -11.15
C TYR A 85 -19.12 -19.34 -11.22
N CYS A 86 -18.77 -18.51 -10.25
CA CYS A 86 -17.43 -17.97 -10.07
C CYS A 86 -17.06 -17.99 -8.57
N LYS A 87 -16.17 -18.89 -8.17
CA LYS A 87 -15.51 -18.79 -6.87
C LYS A 87 -14.24 -17.97 -7.06
N ALA A 88 -14.17 -16.81 -6.43
CA ALA A 88 -13.00 -15.97 -6.40
C ALA A 88 -12.26 -16.13 -5.07
N ARG A 89 -10.94 -16.24 -5.11
CA ARG A 89 -10.07 -16.37 -3.95
C ARG A 89 -8.94 -15.35 -4.03
N TYR A 90 -8.64 -14.69 -2.93
CA TYR A 90 -7.46 -13.85 -2.78
C TYR A 90 -6.54 -14.45 -1.72
N GLU A 91 -5.30 -14.67 -2.05
CA GLU A 91 -4.25 -15.11 -1.15
C GLU A 91 -3.02 -14.23 -1.34
N ALA A 92 -2.77 -13.36 -0.37
CA ALA A 92 -1.53 -12.62 -0.22
C ALA A 92 -0.82 -12.26 -1.56
N GLY A 93 -1.43 -11.37 -2.36
CA GLY A 93 -0.87 -10.93 -3.64
C GLY A 93 -1.20 -11.79 -4.86
N LYS A 94 -2.06 -12.80 -4.72
CA LYS A 94 -2.54 -13.65 -5.81
C LYS A 94 -4.06 -13.61 -5.88
N ARG A 95 -4.61 -13.49 -7.07
CA ARG A 95 -6.04 -13.63 -7.31
C ARG A 95 -6.33 -14.87 -8.12
N GLU A 96 -7.28 -15.69 -7.66
CA GLU A 96 -7.67 -16.95 -8.30
C GLU A 96 -9.17 -16.96 -8.54
N TYR A 97 -9.58 -17.60 -9.65
CA TYR A 97 -10.99 -17.82 -10.00
C TYR A 97 -11.18 -19.28 -10.43
N LEU A 98 -12.23 -19.90 -9.94
CA LEU A 98 -12.74 -21.18 -10.43
C LEU A 98 -14.12 -20.93 -11.00
N MET A 99 -14.29 -21.23 -12.29
CA MET A 99 -15.47 -20.86 -13.07
C MET A 99 -16.12 -22.09 -13.68
N LYS A 100 -17.46 -22.12 -13.66
CA LYS A 100 -18.29 -23.12 -14.34
C LYS A 100 -19.44 -22.41 -15.03
N ASP A 101 -19.87 -22.95 -16.17
CA ASP A 101 -20.97 -22.38 -16.95
C ASP A 101 -21.60 -23.44 -17.83
N LYS A 102 -22.93 -23.45 -17.94
CA LYS A 102 -23.67 -24.42 -18.77
C LYS A 102 -23.35 -24.32 -20.25
N ARG A 103 -22.94 -23.12 -20.73
CA ARG A 103 -22.58 -22.89 -22.13
C ARG A 103 -21.37 -23.70 -22.60
N TRP A 104 -20.53 -24.16 -21.69
CA TRP A 104 -19.38 -25.03 -22.02
C TRP A 104 -19.49 -26.45 -21.43
N GLY A 105 -20.64 -26.82 -20.81
CA GLY A 105 -20.90 -28.15 -20.27
C GLY A 105 -20.24 -28.39 -18.91
N SER A 106 -19.63 -29.56 -18.72
CA SER A 106 -19.03 -29.98 -17.44
C SER A 106 -17.63 -29.40 -17.17
N GLY A 107 -17.11 -28.59 -18.08
CA GLY A 107 -15.78 -28.01 -17.97
C GLY A 107 -15.61 -27.09 -16.76
N VAL A 108 -14.38 -27.03 -16.24
CA VAL A 108 -13.96 -26.10 -15.20
C VAL A 108 -12.82 -25.24 -15.74
N LEU A 109 -13.01 -23.94 -15.77
CA LEU A 109 -11.96 -23.00 -16.11
C LEU A 109 -11.40 -22.38 -14.85
N LYS A 110 -10.08 -22.52 -14.65
CA LYS A 110 -9.33 -21.88 -13.58
C LYS A 110 -8.53 -20.73 -14.14
N LEU A 111 -8.48 -19.65 -13.42
CA LEU A 111 -7.68 -18.47 -13.75
C LEU A 111 -6.93 -18.04 -12.50
N SER A 112 -5.63 -17.81 -12.62
CA SER A 112 -4.83 -17.20 -11.57
C SER A 112 -4.05 -16.00 -12.11
N VAL A 113 -3.84 -14.99 -11.26
CA VAL A 113 -3.27 -13.70 -11.64
C VAL A 113 -2.24 -13.27 -10.61
N LEU A 114 -1.09 -12.83 -11.10
CA LEU A 114 0.03 -12.32 -10.31
C LEU A 114 0.58 -11.03 -10.93
N ALA A 115 0.99 -10.08 -10.10
CA ALA A 115 1.85 -9.00 -10.55
C ALA A 115 3.30 -9.48 -10.70
N TYR A 116 4.04 -8.87 -11.63
CA TYR A 116 5.48 -9.13 -11.75
C TYR A 116 6.26 -8.43 -10.64
N PRO A 117 7.31 -9.07 -10.09
CA PRO A 117 8.21 -8.41 -9.16
C PRO A 117 9.02 -7.31 -9.87
N GLN A 118 9.13 -6.14 -9.23
CA GLN A 118 10.00 -5.04 -9.63
C GLN A 118 9.81 -4.49 -11.05
N THR A 119 8.70 -4.84 -11.72
CA THR A 119 8.36 -4.33 -13.04
C THR A 119 6.87 -4.01 -13.15
N GLU A 120 6.53 -3.05 -14.01
CA GLU A 120 5.14 -2.68 -14.29
C GLU A 120 4.47 -3.77 -15.14
N GLY A 121 3.78 -4.70 -14.51
CA GLY A 121 3.09 -5.74 -15.27
C GLY A 121 2.46 -6.84 -14.43
N ALA A 122 1.75 -7.73 -15.10
CA ALA A 122 1.08 -8.87 -14.50
C ALA A 122 0.96 -10.03 -15.49
N VAL A 123 0.70 -11.21 -14.96
CA VAL A 123 0.49 -12.43 -15.74
C VAL A 123 -0.78 -13.14 -15.30
N TRP A 124 -1.54 -13.58 -16.27
CA TRP A 124 -2.72 -14.44 -16.12
C TRP A 124 -2.40 -15.84 -16.63
N LYS A 125 -2.71 -16.84 -15.82
CA LYS A 125 -2.64 -18.25 -16.17
C LYS A 125 -4.05 -18.82 -16.20
N PHE A 126 -4.50 -19.25 -17.38
CA PHE A 126 -5.71 -20.01 -17.57
C PHE A 126 -5.39 -21.51 -17.59
N ALA A 127 -6.21 -22.32 -16.92
CA ALA A 127 -6.14 -23.76 -16.97
C ALA A 127 -7.55 -24.34 -17.18
N ALA A 128 -7.70 -25.24 -18.15
CA ALA A 128 -8.96 -25.85 -18.49
C ALA A 128 -8.99 -27.33 -18.11
N GLU A 129 -10.05 -27.76 -17.41
CA GLU A 129 -10.26 -29.14 -16.97
C GLU A 129 -11.63 -29.62 -17.45
N ASN A 130 -11.72 -30.89 -17.89
CA ASN A 130 -12.97 -31.56 -18.26
C ASN A 130 -13.76 -30.93 -19.44
N PHE A 131 -13.08 -30.27 -20.36
CA PHE A 131 -13.68 -29.72 -21.56
C PHE A 131 -13.79 -30.73 -22.72
N GLY A 132 -13.32 -31.97 -22.55
CA GLY A 132 -13.31 -32.98 -23.58
C GLY A 132 -12.54 -32.55 -24.83
N LYS A 133 -13.20 -32.62 -26.02
CA LYS A 133 -12.60 -32.19 -27.29
C LYS A 133 -12.95 -30.76 -27.70
N ALA A 134 -13.58 -30.00 -26.81
CA ALA A 134 -13.96 -28.62 -27.09
C ALA A 134 -12.73 -27.74 -27.35
N LYS A 135 -12.77 -26.97 -28.43
CA LYS A 135 -11.77 -25.92 -28.68
C LYS A 135 -12.12 -24.69 -27.88
N ILE A 136 -11.16 -24.22 -27.11
CA ILE A 136 -11.31 -23.03 -26.26
C ILE A 136 -10.38 -21.97 -26.78
N GLU A 137 -10.95 -20.83 -27.14
CA GLU A 137 -10.20 -19.60 -27.42
C GLU A 137 -10.49 -18.57 -26.31
N ILE A 138 -9.45 -18.00 -25.75
CA ILE A 138 -9.54 -16.88 -24.82
C ILE A 138 -9.10 -15.61 -25.55
N VAL A 139 -9.91 -14.57 -25.46
CA VAL A 139 -9.61 -13.26 -26.04
C VAL A 139 -9.49 -12.25 -24.92
N GLY A 140 -8.29 -11.74 -24.72
CA GLY A 140 -8.00 -10.62 -23.80
C GLY A 140 -8.17 -9.28 -24.51
N MET A 141 -8.79 -8.32 -23.84
CA MET A 141 -9.10 -7.01 -24.38
C MET A 141 -8.66 -5.93 -23.40
N ILE A 142 -7.96 -4.91 -23.89
CA ILE A 142 -7.69 -3.66 -23.14
C ILE A 142 -8.50 -2.54 -23.78
N CYS A 143 -9.19 -1.79 -22.93
CA CYS A 143 -9.90 -0.59 -23.33
C CYS A 143 -9.70 0.57 -22.36
N GLU A 144 -10.15 1.74 -22.75
CA GLU A 144 -10.19 2.90 -21.89
C GLU A 144 -11.08 2.68 -20.67
N THR A 145 -10.76 3.35 -19.59
CA THR A 145 -11.59 3.46 -18.39
C THR A 145 -12.47 4.70 -18.47
N ARG A 146 -13.55 4.76 -17.67
CA ARG A 146 -14.38 5.96 -17.55
C ARG A 146 -13.58 7.18 -17.11
N VAL A 147 -12.56 6.97 -16.27
CA VAL A 147 -11.66 8.00 -15.79
C VAL A 147 -10.23 7.55 -16.03
N SER A 148 -9.52 8.26 -16.91
CA SER A 148 -8.13 7.91 -17.24
C SER A 148 -7.11 8.27 -16.17
N LYS A 149 -7.47 9.20 -15.25
CA LYS A 149 -6.70 9.59 -14.07
C LYS A 149 -7.63 10.06 -12.95
N PHE A 150 -7.27 9.86 -11.71
CA PHE A 150 -8.01 10.41 -10.58
C PHE A 150 -7.81 11.93 -10.47
N LYS A 151 -8.89 12.64 -10.14
CA LYS A 151 -8.90 14.11 -10.05
C LYS A 151 -7.95 14.66 -8.97
N ARG A 152 -7.82 13.96 -7.84
CA ARG A 152 -7.01 14.36 -6.69
C ARG A 152 -6.16 13.24 -6.11
N ALA A 153 -5.72 12.32 -6.92
CA ALA A 153 -4.83 11.24 -6.49
C ALA A 153 -5.30 10.51 -5.20
N GLY A 154 -6.62 10.40 -5.01
CA GLY A 154 -7.20 9.71 -3.85
C GLY A 154 -7.30 10.54 -2.57
N ASP A 155 -7.12 11.87 -2.64
CA ASP A 155 -7.26 12.78 -1.50
C ASP A 155 -8.68 12.78 -0.92
N ILE A 156 -8.75 13.05 0.39
CA ILE A 156 -9.98 13.05 1.19
C ILE A 156 -11.07 13.90 0.51
N GLY A 157 -12.27 13.33 0.40
CA GLY A 157 -13.46 14.01 -0.06
C GLY A 157 -13.67 14.15 -1.57
N LYS A 158 -12.76 13.63 -2.41
CA LYS A 158 -12.91 13.61 -3.88
C LYS A 158 -12.32 12.33 -4.51
N PHE A 159 -12.44 11.22 -3.83
CA PHE A 159 -12.03 9.93 -4.36
C PHE A 159 -13.01 9.51 -5.47
N ASP A 160 -12.48 9.18 -6.64
CA ASP A 160 -13.26 8.54 -7.69
C ASP A 160 -13.56 7.10 -7.25
N GLY A 161 -14.84 6.71 -7.30
CA GLY A 161 -15.26 5.37 -6.88
C GLY A 161 -14.69 4.24 -7.76
N PRO A 162 -14.91 2.98 -7.37
CA PRO A 162 -14.44 1.83 -8.15
C PRO A 162 -14.89 1.84 -9.61
N GLU A 163 -16.05 2.44 -9.89
CA GLU A 163 -16.62 2.61 -11.24
C GLU A 163 -15.73 3.45 -12.16
N ALA A 164 -14.80 4.23 -11.62
CA ALA A 164 -13.82 4.97 -12.42
C ALA A 164 -12.96 4.04 -13.30
N PHE A 165 -12.72 2.81 -12.83
CA PHE A 165 -11.99 1.79 -13.57
C PHE A 165 -12.83 1.02 -14.58
N ASP A 166 -14.16 1.16 -14.58
CA ASP A 166 -15.00 0.52 -15.56
C ASP A 166 -14.76 1.07 -16.96
N ALA A 167 -15.02 0.24 -17.96
CA ALA A 167 -15.10 0.69 -19.34
C ALA A 167 -16.34 1.58 -19.52
N PRO A 168 -16.27 2.65 -20.33
CA PRO A 168 -17.46 3.39 -20.75
C PRO A 168 -18.42 2.50 -21.57
N ALA A 169 -19.67 2.93 -21.76
CA ALA A 169 -20.68 2.16 -22.48
C ALA A 169 -20.24 1.81 -23.93
N GLN A 170 -19.49 2.69 -24.57
CA GLN A 170 -18.86 2.47 -25.86
C GLN A 170 -17.35 2.64 -25.71
N PRO A 171 -16.63 1.62 -25.26
CA PRO A 171 -15.22 1.74 -24.98
C PRO A 171 -14.40 1.77 -26.26
N LYS A 172 -13.44 2.68 -26.32
CA LYS A 172 -12.37 2.59 -27.32
C LYS A 172 -11.49 1.38 -26.98
N MET A 173 -11.50 0.40 -27.88
CA MET A 173 -10.60 -0.74 -27.79
C MET A 173 -9.18 -0.30 -28.15
N LEU A 174 -8.23 -0.59 -27.26
CA LEU A 174 -6.83 -0.22 -27.43
C LEU A 174 -6.00 -1.42 -27.91
N SER A 175 -6.34 -2.61 -27.45
CA SER A 175 -5.66 -3.85 -27.81
C SER A 175 -6.61 -5.04 -27.65
N THR A 176 -6.45 -6.02 -28.53
CA THR A 176 -7.13 -7.32 -28.45
C THR A 176 -6.12 -8.40 -28.81
N VAL A 177 -6.03 -9.41 -27.97
CA VAL A 177 -5.10 -10.54 -28.15
C VAL A 177 -5.86 -11.83 -27.92
N ALA A 178 -5.73 -12.80 -28.82
CA ALA A 178 -6.38 -14.09 -28.72
C ALA A 178 -5.37 -15.23 -28.55
N GLY A 179 -5.72 -16.22 -27.74
CA GLY A 179 -4.93 -17.42 -27.53
C GLY A 179 -5.80 -18.67 -27.51
N MET A 180 -5.31 -19.75 -28.09
CA MET A 180 -5.97 -21.06 -28.09
C MET A 180 -5.44 -21.92 -26.95
N MET A 181 -6.34 -22.51 -26.16
CA MET A 181 -5.96 -23.52 -25.17
C MET A 181 -5.35 -24.74 -25.86
N PRO A 182 -4.19 -25.24 -25.39
CA PRO A 182 -3.59 -26.46 -25.92
C PRO A 182 -4.54 -27.67 -25.81
N GLN A 183 -4.61 -28.48 -26.86
CA GLN A 183 -5.42 -29.71 -26.89
C GLN A 183 -4.65 -30.94 -26.40
N LYS A 184 -3.34 -30.83 -26.22
CA LYS A 184 -2.44 -31.91 -25.76
C LYS A 184 -1.53 -31.34 -24.65
N GLY A 185 -1.19 -32.21 -23.70
CA GLY A 185 -0.38 -31.82 -22.54
C GLY A 185 -1.19 -31.06 -21.50
N ALA A 186 -0.56 -30.20 -20.72
CA ALA A 186 -1.22 -29.31 -19.80
C ALA A 186 -2.05 -28.28 -20.59
N ALA A 187 -3.36 -28.26 -20.33
CA ALA A 187 -4.28 -27.29 -20.96
C ALA A 187 -4.12 -25.92 -20.27
N GLU A 188 -2.98 -25.28 -20.48
CA GLU A 188 -2.64 -23.98 -19.89
C GLU A 188 -2.38 -22.94 -21.00
N LEU A 189 -2.87 -21.73 -20.76
CA LEU A 189 -2.67 -20.58 -21.63
C LEU A 189 -2.34 -19.38 -20.79
N TYR A 190 -1.40 -18.57 -21.24
CA TYR A 190 -0.92 -17.41 -20.51
C TYR A 190 -1.15 -16.12 -21.28
N PHE A 191 -1.54 -15.08 -20.55
CA PHE A 191 -1.54 -13.69 -20.99
C PHE A 191 -0.63 -12.89 -20.07
N SER A 192 -0.02 -11.85 -20.61
CA SER A 192 0.82 -10.92 -19.87
C SER A 192 0.44 -9.50 -20.23
N VAL A 193 0.51 -8.63 -19.26
CA VAL A 193 0.56 -7.20 -19.51
C VAL A 193 1.92 -6.67 -19.05
N ASP A 194 2.59 -5.97 -19.94
CA ASP A 194 3.80 -5.21 -19.65
C ASP A 194 3.45 -3.73 -19.79
N ASN A 195 3.48 -2.99 -18.68
CA ASN A 195 2.96 -1.65 -18.55
C ASN A 195 1.45 -1.57 -18.87
N THR A 196 1.07 -1.26 -20.09
CA THR A 196 -0.31 -1.22 -20.60
C THR A 196 -0.51 -2.03 -21.88
N VAL A 197 0.46 -2.85 -22.26
CA VAL A 197 0.44 -3.66 -23.49
C VAL A 197 0.12 -5.12 -23.15
N LEU A 198 -1.05 -5.60 -23.57
CA LEU A 198 -1.45 -6.99 -23.42
C LEU A 198 -0.83 -7.84 -24.53
N SER A 199 -0.34 -9.01 -24.16
CA SER A 199 0.24 -9.98 -25.08
C SER A 199 -0.07 -11.41 -24.65
N THR A 200 0.10 -12.35 -25.59
CA THR A 200 0.24 -13.77 -25.31
C THR A 200 1.49 -14.25 -26.07
N GLY A 201 2.26 -15.12 -25.47
CA GLY A 201 3.52 -15.58 -26.04
C GLY A 201 3.66 -17.10 -26.01
N LYS A 202 4.88 -17.59 -26.22
CA LYS A 202 5.17 -19.01 -26.05
C LYS A 202 4.86 -19.42 -24.60
N ASN A 203 4.03 -20.45 -24.43
CA ASN A 203 3.61 -20.90 -23.11
C ASN A 203 4.80 -21.23 -22.19
N SER A 204 5.90 -21.76 -22.72
CA SER A 204 7.10 -22.06 -21.92
C SER A 204 7.77 -20.83 -21.32
N GLU A 205 7.80 -19.71 -22.02
CA GLU A 205 8.36 -18.46 -21.53
C GLU A 205 7.42 -17.80 -20.51
N MET A 206 6.13 -17.72 -20.85
CA MET A 206 5.12 -17.17 -19.95
C MET A 206 4.98 -17.98 -18.67
N CYS A 207 5.11 -19.31 -18.74
CA CYS A 207 5.14 -20.18 -17.58
C CYS A 207 6.32 -19.84 -16.65
N LYS A 208 7.51 -19.60 -17.19
CA LYS A 208 8.67 -19.18 -16.38
C LYS A 208 8.43 -17.84 -15.68
N ARG A 209 7.87 -16.87 -16.40
CA ARG A 209 7.49 -15.56 -15.81
C ARG A 209 6.47 -15.72 -14.68
N TYR A 210 5.46 -16.56 -14.89
CA TYR A 210 4.45 -16.87 -13.87
C TYR A 210 5.10 -17.54 -12.65
N GLN A 211 5.96 -18.53 -12.85
CA GLN A 211 6.65 -19.23 -11.76
C GLN A 211 7.56 -18.29 -10.96
N ALA A 212 8.29 -17.40 -11.63
CA ALA A 212 9.12 -16.40 -10.97
C ALA A 212 8.29 -15.42 -10.13
N ALA A 213 7.13 -14.97 -10.64
CA ALA A 213 6.22 -14.11 -9.91
C ALA A 213 5.61 -14.83 -8.70
N GLU A 214 5.22 -16.10 -8.85
CA GLU A 214 4.69 -16.90 -7.75
C GLU A 214 5.74 -17.18 -6.67
N GLN A 215 6.98 -17.48 -7.07
CA GLN A 215 8.07 -17.69 -6.12
C GLN A 215 8.33 -16.43 -5.29
N TRP A 216 8.50 -15.28 -5.96
CA TRP A 216 8.70 -13.99 -5.28
C TRP A 216 7.55 -13.68 -4.31
N ARG A 217 6.31 -13.82 -4.76
CA ARG A 217 5.12 -13.60 -3.93
C ARG A 217 5.10 -14.54 -2.72
N SER A 218 5.38 -15.82 -2.95
CA SER A 218 5.38 -16.83 -1.91
C SER A 218 6.45 -16.56 -0.86
N ASP A 219 7.67 -16.23 -1.29
CA ASP A 219 8.77 -15.93 -0.39
C ASP A 219 8.44 -14.72 0.48
N LEU A 220 7.96 -13.64 -0.15
CA LEU A 220 7.59 -12.42 0.56
C LEU A 220 6.43 -12.67 1.54
N SER A 221 5.34 -13.26 1.08
CA SER A 221 4.13 -13.47 1.90
C SER A 221 4.30 -14.51 3.02
N SER A 222 5.33 -15.34 2.94
CA SER A 222 5.65 -16.35 3.96
C SER A 222 6.48 -15.81 5.12
N SER A 223 6.96 -14.56 5.05
CA SER A 223 7.73 -13.95 6.14
C SER A 223 6.90 -13.76 7.42
N VAL A 224 5.57 -13.67 7.30
CA VAL A 224 4.65 -13.61 8.44
C VAL A 224 3.55 -14.63 8.29
N ILE A 225 3.50 -15.58 9.21
CA ILE A 225 2.49 -16.65 9.24
C ILE A 225 1.73 -16.58 10.56
N PHE A 226 0.40 -16.43 10.46
CA PHE A 226 -0.49 -16.60 11.61
C PHE A 226 -1.03 -18.02 11.61
N ASN A 227 -0.98 -18.66 12.79
CA ASN A 227 -1.58 -19.95 13.05
C ASN A 227 -2.34 -19.86 14.38
N THR A 228 -3.58 -19.43 14.30
CA THR A 228 -4.45 -19.17 15.44
C THR A 228 -5.73 -20.02 15.37
N PRO A 229 -6.47 -20.18 16.47
CA PRO A 229 -7.80 -20.78 16.43
C PRO A 229 -8.82 -20.01 15.57
N ASP A 230 -8.57 -18.71 15.32
CA ASP A 230 -9.45 -17.89 14.49
C ASP A 230 -9.05 -18.00 13.01
N ALA A 231 -9.89 -18.68 12.23
CA ALA A 231 -9.67 -18.86 10.80
C ALA A 231 -9.63 -17.55 10.01
N TYR A 232 -10.22 -16.46 10.50
CA TYR A 232 -10.19 -15.16 9.85
C TYR A 232 -8.86 -14.42 10.04
N LEU A 233 -8.13 -14.69 11.12
CA LEU A 233 -6.81 -14.09 11.35
C LEU A 233 -5.72 -14.75 10.51
N ASN A 234 -5.82 -16.04 10.26
CA ASN A 234 -4.75 -16.81 9.63
C ASN A 234 -4.34 -16.28 8.21
N PRO A 235 -5.28 -15.85 7.33
CA PRO A 235 -4.93 -15.28 6.04
C PRO A 235 -4.32 -13.86 6.10
N VAL A 236 -4.39 -13.20 7.26
CA VAL A 236 -4.02 -11.77 7.38
C VAL A 236 -2.51 -11.59 7.35
N GLY A 237 -1.70 -12.50 7.93
CA GLY A 237 -0.25 -12.36 8.04
C GLY A 237 0.41 -12.07 6.69
N GLY A 238 0.32 -12.99 5.74
CA GLY A 238 0.88 -12.79 4.40
C GLY A 238 0.25 -11.62 3.64
N THR A 239 -1.05 -11.35 3.86
CA THR A 239 -1.73 -10.20 3.24
C THR A 239 -1.17 -8.86 3.73
N MET A 240 -0.82 -8.76 5.02
CA MET A 240 -0.18 -7.57 5.59
C MET A 240 1.19 -7.32 4.96
N VAL A 241 1.98 -8.38 4.79
CA VAL A 241 3.30 -8.25 4.13
C VAL A 241 3.17 -7.74 2.71
N MET A 242 2.21 -8.27 1.93
CA MET A 242 1.96 -7.80 0.57
C MET A 242 1.44 -6.36 0.53
N ALA A 243 0.62 -5.95 1.50
CA ALA A 243 0.17 -4.57 1.60
C ALA A 243 1.32 -3.61 1.96
N ALA A 244 2.22 -4.04 2.83
CA ALA A 244 3.43 -3.31 3.15
C ALA A 244 4.32 -3.12 1.91
N ASP A 245 4.56 -4.19 1.18
CA ASP A 245 5.30 -4.12 -0.08
C ASP A 245 4.67 -3.12 -1.06
N GLY A 246 3.34 -3.07 -1.13
CA GLY A 246 2.60 -2.10 -1.94
C GLY A 246 2.78 -0.63 -1.51
N ALA A 247 3.21 -0.36 -0.29
CA ALA A 247 3.51 0.98 0.21
C ALA A 247 4.99 1.39 0.01
N TRP A 248 5.84 0.49 -0.45
CA TRP A 248 7.24 0.76 -0.76
C TRP A 248 7.40 1.28 -2.20
N ASN A 249 8.13 2.39 -2.39
CA ASN A 249 8.34 2.99 -3.71
C ASN A 249 9.75 2.79 -4.29
N GLY A 250 10.55 1.93 -3.66
CA GLY A 250 11.94 1.71 -4.03
C GLY A 250 12.94 2.54 -3.24
N GLN A 251 12.51 3.62 -2.60
CA GLN A 251 13.35 4.52 -1.81
C GLN A 251 12.82 4.78 -0.40
N VAL A 252 11.51 4.99 -0.27
CA VAL A 252 10.88 5.29 1.02
C VAL A 252 9.53 4.60 1.16
N TRP A 253 9.09 4.42 2.39
CA TRP A 253 7.71 4.09 2.69
C TRP A 253 6.81 5.29 2.38
N THR A 254 5.72 5.05 1.64
CA THR A 254 4.80 6.10 1.26
C THR A 254 3.53 6.08 2.09
N HIS A 255 2.91 7.25 2.25
CA HIS A 255 1.57 7.34 2.79
C HIS A 255 0.56 6.84 1.75
N GLY A 256 -0.12 5.76 2.10
CA GLY A 256 -1.13 5.16 1.24
C GLY A 256 -0.57 4.34 0.08
N ALA A 257 -1.45 3.65 -0.59
CA ALA A 257 -1.10 2.70 -1.63
C ALA A 257 -1.72 3.00 -2.99
N VAL A 258 -2.90 3.57 -3.10
CA VAL A 258 -3.57 3.71 -4.39
C VAL A 258 -3.35 5.08 -5.00
N GLY A 259 -4.23 6.00 -4.80
CA GLY A 259 -4.12 7.33 -5.40
C GLY A 259 -3.26 8.28 -4.57
N TRP A 260 -3.12 8.00 -3.31
CA TRP A 260 -2.35 8.82 -2.38
C TRP A 260 -1.06 8.12 -1.97
N ARG A 261 -0.10 8.05 -2.87
CA ARG A 261 1.25 7.56 -2.59
C ARG A 261 2.20 8.73 -2.47
N MET A 262 2.30 9.30 -1.28
CA MET A 262 3.13 10.46 -1.03
C MET A 262 4.28 10.11 -0.13
N PRO A 263 5.51 10.55 -0.43
CA PRO A 263 6.61 10.47 0.51
C PRO A 263 6.34 11.46 1.66
N LEU A 264 6.44 10.96 2.87
CA LEU A 264 6.38 11.74 4.12
C LEU A 264 7.43 11.19 5.07
N PRO A 265 8.23 12.02 5.75
CA PRO A 265 9.33 11.55 6.57
C PRO A 265 8.89 10.63 7.72
N GLY A 266 7.76 10.91 8.33
CA GLY A 266 7.24 10.12 9.42
C GLY A 266 5.71 10.04 9.36
N TRP A 267 5.16 9.01 8.73
CA TRP A 267 3.72 8.75 8.69
C TRP A 267 3.39 7.33 9.15
N ARG A 268 4.06 6.85 10.20
CA ARG A 268 3.84 5.52 10.80
C ARG A 268 4.14 4.33 9.88
N ALA A 269 4.54 4.58 8.64
CA ALA A 269 4.76 3.50 7.68
C ALA A 269 6.05 2.72 7.97
N ALA A 270 7.08 3.38 8.49
CA ALA A 270 8.34 2.73 8.80
C ALA A 270 8.29 1.84 10.05
N TYR A 271 7.39 2.04 11.01
CA TYR A 271 7.22 1.08 12.12
C TYR A 271 6.94 -0.34 11.64
N MET A 272 6.19 -0.47 10.55
CA MET A 272 5.79 -1.75 9.98
C MET A 272 6.98 -2.55 9.44
N GLY A 273 7.97 -1.88 8.85
CA GLY A 273 9.11 -2.54 8.21
C GLY A 273 9.93 -3.40 9.18
N ASP A 274 10.08 -2.96 10.41
CA ASP A 274 10.82 -3.70 11.44
C ASP A 274 10.11 -4.99 11.84
N PHE A 275 8.79 -4.94 12.08
CA PHE A 275 7.99 -6.13 12.39
C PHE A 275 7.99 -7.17 11.27
N LEU A 276 8.18 -6.72 10.03
CA LEU A 276 8.21 -7.58 8.85
C LEU A 276 9.63 -8.04 8.47
N GLY A 277 10.66 -7.64 9.24
CA GLY A 277 12.05 -7.99 8.97
C GLY A 277 12.63 -7.31 7.73
N MET A 278 12.04 -6.19 7.27
CA MET A 278 12.47 -5.45 6.08
C MET A 278 13.55 -4.41 6.41
N PHE A 279 14.58 -4.80 7.17
CA PHE A 279 15.61 -3.88 7.71
C PHE A 279 16.37 -3.11 6.62
N ASP A 280 16.66 -3.73 5.47
CA ASP A 280 17.31 -3.03 4.36
C ASP A 280 16.46 -1.86 3.84
N ARG A 281 15.14 -2.05 3.71
CA ARG A 281 14.22 -0.98 3.32
C ARG A 281 14.13 0.12 4.37
N GLN A 282 14.17 -0.25 5.64
CA GLN A 282 14.22 0.70 6.75
C GLN A 282 15.44 1.61 6.66
N ARG A 283 16.63 1.04 6.49
CA ARG A 283 17.87 1.81 6.34
C ARG A 283 17.83 2.72 5.10
N ILE A 284 17.33 2.22 3.97
CA ILE A 284 17.20 3.04 2.75
C ILE A 284 16.26 4.24 3.02
N HIS A 285 15.12 4.00 3.68
CA HIS A 285 14.15 5.03 4.04
C HIS A 285 14.76 6.10 4.96
N PHE A 286 15.37 5.67 6.06
CA PHE A 286 15.96 6.59 7.02
C PHE A 286 17.14 7.36 6.43
N ASP A 287 17.99 6.73 5.63
CA ASP A 287 19.10 7.39 4.94
C ASP A 287 18.62 8.44 3.94
N ALA A 288 17.54 8.16 3.21
CA ALA A 288 16.98 9.09 2.24
C ALA A 288 16.44 10.37 2.91
N TYR A 289 15.78 10.23 4.06
CA TYR A 289 15.32 11.38 4.83
C TYR A 289 16.41 12.05 5.66
N ALA A 290 17.43 11.34 6.10
CA ALA A 290 18.61 11.96 6.72
C ALA A 290 19.26 12.99 5.78
N LYS A 291 19.32 12.70 4.47
CA LYS A 291 19.81 13.64 3.45
C LYS A 291 18.85 14.82 3.22
N SER A 292 17.61 14.75 3.67
CA SER A 292 16.66 15.85 3.60
C SER A 292 16.71 16.77 4.82
N GLN A 293 17.57 16.48 5.80
CA GLN A 293 17.76 17.33 6.96
C GLN A 293 18.47 18.64 6.58
N VAL A 294 17.94 19.74 7.08
CA VAL A 294 18.56 21.06 6.93
C VAL A 294 19.83 21.14 7.77
N THR A 295 20.92 21.58 7.15
CA THR A 295 22.24 21.66 7.79
C THR A 295 22.97 22.98 7.56
N ASP A 296 22.43 23.88 6.75
CA ASP A 296 23.03 25.12 6.26
C ASP A 296 22.32 26.39 6.72
N ILE A 297 21.30 26.27 7.60
CA ILE A 297 20.53 27.38 8.13
C ILE A 297 20.65 27.38 9.64
N PRO A 298 21.29 28.39 10.26
CA PRO A 298 21.44 28.46 11.72
C PRO A 298 20.08 28.44 12.44
N VAL A 299 20.03 27.72 13.55
CA VAL A 299 18.86 27.74 14.44
C VAL A 299 18.79 29.10 15.13
N THR A 300 17.66 29.78 14.96
CA THR A 300 17.36 31.02 15.65
C THR A 300 16.18 30.79 16.60
N ARG A 301 16.14 31.46 17.71
CA ARG A 301 15.00 31.39 18.63
C ARG A 301 13.77 32.04 17.97
N PRO A 302 12.63 31.33 17.83
CA PRO A 302 11.44 31.89 17.22
C PRO A 302 10.68 32.81 18.17
N HIS A 303 9.74 33.52 17.61
CA HIS A 303 8.64 34.01 18.41
C HIS A 303 7.78 32.81 18.85
N VAL A 304 7.70 32.61 20.14
CA VAL A 304 7.03 31.46 20.75
C VAL A 304 5.52 31.51 20.47
N MET A 305 4.96 32.71 20.32
CA MET A 305 3.52 32.89 20.25
C MET A 305 3.12 34.04 19.33
N ASP A 306 2.09 33.84 18.54
CA ASP A 306 1.29 34.90 17.97
C ASP A 306 0.34 35.42 19.06
N LYS A 307 0.70 36.51 19.71
CA LYS A 307 -0.05 37.07 20.83
C LYS A 307 -1.44 37.58 20.44
N GLU A 308 -1.59 38.07 19.21
CA GLU A 308 -2.84 38.57 18.72
C GLU A 308 -3.89 37.46 18.57
N HIS A 309 -3.50 36.31 18.06
CA HIS A 309 -4.37 35.17 17.82
C HIS A 309 -4.26 34.07 18.89
N ASN A 310 -3.40 34.27 19.90
CA ASN A 310 -3.12 33.27 20.93
C ASN A 310 -2.72 31.92 20.36
N LEU A 311 -1.82 31.93 19.35
CA LEU A 311 -1.35 30.73 18.67
C LEU A 311 0.17 30.63 18.74
N SER A 312 0.66 29.44 19.05
CA SER A 312 2.05 29.07 18.80
C SER A 312 2.23 28.80 17.32
N ARG A 313 3.12 29.51 16.67
CA ARG A 313 3.39 29.24 15.26
C ARG A 313 4.81 29.57 14.83
N GLY A 314 5.31 28.74 13.91
CA GLY A 314 6.50 29.04 13.16
C GLY A 314 6.19 29.89 11.92
N ALA A 315 7.19 30.56 11.41
CA ALA A 315 7.10 31.22 10.12
C ALA A 315 7.12 30.19 8.97
N TYR A 316 6.52 30.57 7.85
CA TYR A 316 6.38 29.68 6.69
C TYR A 316 7.49 29.87 5.65
N GLU A 317 8.48 30.70 5.95
CA GLU A 317 9.55 31.01 5.02
C GLU A 317 10.81 30.21 5.32
N TRP A 318 11.51 29.81 4.31
CA TRP A 318 12.80 29.15 4.44
C TRP A 318 13.80 30.08 5.13
N GLY A 319 14.58 29.56 6.05
CA GLY A 319 15.51 30.34 6.85
C GLY A 319 14.93 30.89 8.15
N THR A 320 13.67 30.61 8.45
CA THR A 320 13.04 30.92 9.73
C THR A 320 13.31 29.83 10.75
N PRO A 321 13.05 30.04 12.05
CA PRO A 321 13.35 29.06 13.08
C PRO A 321 12.79 27.67 12.82
N MET A 322 11.55 27.56 12.30
CA MET A 322 10.93 26.29 11.98
C MET A 322 11.71 25.51 10.90
N TYR A 323 12.31 26.20 9.94
CA TYR A 323 12.99 25.59 8.79
C TYR A 323 14.50 25.85 8.83
N SER A 324 15.11 25.46 9.93
CA SER A 324 16.53 25.63 10.23
C SER A 324 17.22 24.27 10.47
N ASN A 325 18.50 24.31 10.79
CA ASN A 325 19.32 23.12 11.04
C ASN A 325 18.64 22.15 12.01
N GLY A 326 18.48 20.91 11.57
CA GLY A 326 17.82 19.85 12.30
C GLY A 326 16.42 19.50 11.80
N TYR A 327 15.75 20.43 11.08
CA TYR A 327 14.46 20.16 10.44
C TYR A 327 14.62 19.15 9.29
N ILE A 328 13.72 18.17 9.21
CA ILE A 328 13.72 17.15 8.17
C ILE A 328 12.63 17.48 7.15
N CYS A 329 13.04 17.71 5.91
CA CYS A 329 12.17 18.14 4.83
C CYS A 329 11.27 17.01 4.31
N ARG A 330 10.19 17.40 3.64
CA ARG A 330 9.12 16.52 3.18
C ARG A 330 9.58 15.43 2.21
N ASN A 331 10.39 15.80 1.23
CA ASN A 331 10.80 14.87 0.18
C ASN A 331 12.16 14.28 0.49
N PRO A 332 12.35 12.97 0.26
CA PRO A 332 13.64 12.34 0.48
C PRO A 332 14.72 12.98 -0.39
N GLU A 333 15.94 13.10 0.16
CA GLU A 333 17.11 13.68 -0.50
C GLU A 333 16.98 15.16 -0.94
N ASN A 334 15.95 15.86 -0.47
CA ASN A 334 15.70 17.27 -0.78
C ASN A 334 15.55 18.07 0.52
N ASN A 335 16.60 18.79 0.89
CA ASN A 335 16.66 19.58 2.14
C ASN A 335 16.14 21.03 1.98
N LYS A 336 15.34 21.30 0.94
CA LYS A 336 14.78 22.64 0.62
C LYS A 336 13.26 22.63 0.47
N GLN A 337 12.59 21.61 0.98
CA GLN A 337 11.14 21.53 0.89
C GLN A 337 10.55 21.31 2.28
N PHE A 338 9.94 22.32 2.85
CA PHE A 338 9.27 22.24 4.13
C PHE A 338 7.88 21.58 4.04
N HIS A 339 7.43 21.12 5.19
CA HIS A 339 6.10 20.56 5.44
C HIS A 339 5.73 20.81 6.91
N HIS A 340 4.69 20.13 7.40
CA HIS A 340 4.32 20.22 8.80
C HIS A 340 5.42 19.61 9.70
N TYR A 341 5.68 20.28 10.82
CA TYR A 341 6.83 19.94 11.65
C TYR A 341 6.69 18.58 12.36
N ASP A 342 5.49 18.17 12.72
CA ASP A 342 5.22 16.96 13.51
C ASP A 342 5.60 15.65 12.79
N MET A 343 5.77 15.67 11.47
CA MET A 343 6.34 14.55 10.73
C MET A 343 7.79 14.27 11.14
N ASN A 344 8.49 15.27 11.59
CA ASN A 344 9.85 15.14 12.11
C ASN A 344 9.91 14.32 13.41
N LEU A 345 8.95 14.55 14.31
CA LEU A 345 8.82 13.81 15.56
C LEU A 345 8.63 12.31 15.29
N VAL A 346 7.75 11.97 14.36
CA VAL A 346 7.45 10.59 14.00
C VAL A 346 8.65 9.93 13.32
N TYR A 347 9.32 10.61 12.40
CA TYR A 347 10.52 10.09 11.74
C TYR A 347 11.62 9.71 12.77
N ILE A 348 11.87 10.57 13.74
CA ILE A 348 12.88 10.29 14.78
C ILE A 348 12.42 9.15 15.68
N ASP A 349 11.15 9.07 16.04
CA ASP A 349 10.63 7.96 16.84
C ASP A 349 10.71 6.62 16.08
N GLU A 350 10.37 6.60 14.79
CA GLU A 350 10.53 5.43 13.92
C GLU A 350 11.99 4.99 13.78
N LEU A 351 12.93 5.93 13.66
CA LEU A 351 14.37 5.65 13.61
C LEU A 351 14.88 5.06 14.93
N LEU A 352 14.51 5.66 16.05
CA LEU A 352 14.87 5.17 17.38
C LEU A 352 14.22 3.83 17.70
N TRP A 353 13.03 3.58 17.15
CA TRP A 353 12.33 2.30 17.20
C TRP A 353 13.09 1.23 16.40
N HIS A 354 13.50 1.54 15.18
CA HIS A 354 14.30 0.66 14.33
C HIS A 354 15.55 0.15 15.05
N PHE A 355 16.26 1.00 15.78
CA PHE A 355 17.45 0.60 16.52
C PHE A 355 17.19 -0.43 17.63
N GLN A 356 15.94 -0.59 18.07
CA GLN A 356 15.58 -1.63 19.04
C GLN A 356 15.39 -3.01 18.40
N PHE A 357 15.15 -3.06 17.10
CA PHE A 357 15.04 -4.31 16.30
C PHE A 357 16.37 -4.67 15.65
N ASP A 358 17.03 -3.70 15.05
CA ASP A 358 18.33 -3.85 14.40
C ASP A 358 19.38 -3.14 15.23
N ALA A 359 20.00 -3.87 16.14
CA ALA A 359 21.01 -3.35 17.07
C ALA A 359 22.37 -3.09 16.39
N ASP A 360 22.39 -2.62 15.15
CA ASP A 360 23.60 -2.26 14.41
C ASP A 360 24.20 -0.96 14.95
N THR A 361 25.19 -1.08 15.83
CA THR A 361 25.87 0.07 16.44
C THR A 361 26.60 0.94 15.41
N ALA A 362 27.02 0.40 14.28
CA ALA A 362 27.63 1.19 13.21
C ALA A 362 26.60 2.09 12.54
N TYR A 363 25.40 1.56 12.30
CA TYR A 363 24.30 2.34 11.77
C TYR A 363 23.79 3.41 12.76
N ILE A 364 23.69 3.07 14.05
CA ILE A 364 23.37 4.04 15.12
C ILE A 364 24.38 5.20 15.09
N ARG A 365 25.68 4.91 15.06
CA ARG A 365 26.71 5.95 14.98
C ARG A 365 26.63 6.81 13.72
N LYS A 366 26.30 6.21 12.57
CA LYS A 366 26.07 6.92 11.31
C LYS A 366 24.91 7.93 11.44
N MET A 367 23.80 7.53 12.07
CA MET A 367 22.60 8.35 12.21
C MET A 367 22.64 9.31 13.39
N TRP A 368 23.59 9.16 14.31
CA TRP A 368 23.70 9.97 15.51
C TRP A 368 23.75 11.48 15.26
N PRO A 369 24.49 12.01 14.27
CA PRO A 369 24.47 13.44 13.95
C PRO A 369 23.07 13.96 13.57
N VAL A 370 22.30 13.16 12.84
CA VAL A 370 20.92 13.49 12.43
C VAL A 370 20.02 13.63 13.65
N ILE A 371 20.10 12.67 14.58
CA ILE A 371 19.32 12.68 15.83
C ILE A 371 19.69 13.89 16.68
N LYS A 372 20.98 14.14 16.91
CA LYS A 372 21.44 15.27 17.71
C LYS A 372 20.99 16.62 17.15
N SER A 373 21.10 16.78 15.83
CA SER A 373 20.68 18.01 15.16
C SER A 373 19.17 18.23 15.28
N HIS A 374 18.38 17.16 15.12
CA HIS A 374 16.94 17.24 15.32
C HIS A 374 16.57 17.60 16.77
N LEU A 375 17.13 16.93 17.77
CA LEU A 375 16.83 17.22 19.17
C LEU A 375 17.21 18.65 19.57
N ALA A 376 18.32 19.16 19.03
CA ALA A 376 18.72 20.55 19.24
C ALA A 376 17.74 21.53 18.57
N TRP A 377 17.25 21.21 17.36
CA TRP A 377 16.24 22.00 16.66
C TRP A 377 14.91 22.01 17.43
N GLU A 378 14.42 20.87 17.90
CA GLU A 378 13.21 20.77 18.72
C GLU A 378 13.32 21.63 19.97
N LYS A 379 14.43 21.46 20.73
CA LYS A 379 14.66 22.21 21.97
C LYS A 379 14.70 23.72 21.75
N ASN A 380 15.38 24.16 20.71
CA ASN A 380 15.53 25.60 20.46
C ASN A 380 14.27 26.23 19.84
N THR A 381 13.51 25.46 19.04
CA THR A 381 12.38 25.98 18.29
C THR A 381 11.07 25.87 19.06
N TRP A 382 10.86 24.76 19.77
CA TRP A 382 9.57 24.40 20.35
C TRP A 382 9.54 24.32 21.88
N ASP A 383 10.69 24.51 22.55
CA ASP A 383 10.77 24.67 24.00
C ASP A 383 11.69 25.88 24.32
N PRO A 384 11.33 27.09 23.87
CA PRO A 384 12.20 28.26 23.96
C PRO A 384 12.29 28.85 25.37
N ASP A 385 11.32 28.61 26.25
CA ASP A 385 11.31 28.99 27.63
C ASP A 385 11.99 27.98 28.57
N ASN A 386 12.30 26.80 27.98
CA ASN A 386 13.08 25.76 28.64
C ASN A 386 12.37 25.12 29.86
N ASP A 387 11.04 25.03 29.79
CA ASP A 387 10.22 24.38 30.82
C ASP A 387 10.06 22.86 30.60
N GLY A 388 10.50 22.33 29.44
CA GLY A 388 10.43 20.92 29.08
C GLY A 388 9.13 20.53 28.42
N LEU A 389 8.22 21.48 28.22
CA LEU A 389 6.98 21.28 27.44
C LEU A 389 7.17 21.88 26.06
N TYR A 390 6.87 21.11 25.05
CA TYR A 390 7.10 21.50 23.66
C TYR A 390 5.83 22.05 23.03
N ASP A 391 5.93 23.24 22.49
CA ASP A 391 4.89 23.89 21.72
C ASP A 391 4.59 23.16 20.40
N ALA A 392 3.53 23.55 19.73
CA ALA A 392 3.20 23.12 18.39
C ALA A 392 2.44 24.20 17.62
N TYR A 393 2.69 24.24 16.32
CA TYR A 393 1.96 25.08 15.40
C TYR A 393 0.81 24.35 14.72
N CYS A 394 1.10 23.25 14.06
CA CYS A 394 0.15 22.46 13.31
C CYS A 394 0.57 21.00 13.33
N CYS A 395 -0.31 20.13 13.79
CA CYS A 395 -0.09 18.70 13.86
C CYS A 395 -0.94 17.95 12.86
N ILE A 396 -0.34 17.56 11.77
CA ILE A 396 -0.96 16.73 10.74
C ILE A 396 -1.15 15.29 11.22
N TRP A 397 -0.23 14.81 12.04
CA TRP A 397 -0.25 13.44 12.54
C TRP A 397 -1.45 13.16 13.47
N ALA A 398 -1.80 14.11 14.29
CA ALA A 398 -2.91 13.99 15.23
C ALA A 398 -4.26 14.22 14.53
N SER A 399 -4.32 15.22 13.66
CA SER A 399 -5.50 15.55 12.85
C SER A 399 -5.09 16.52 11.75
N ASP A 400 -5.59 16.32 10.54
CA ASP A 400 -5.23 17.15 9.39
C ASP A 400 -5.33 18.65 9.68
N ALA A 401 -4.18 19.32 9.64
CA ALA A 401 -4.05 20.76 9.82
C ALA A 401 -4.62 21.31 11.15
N LEU A 402 -4.66 20.50 12.20
CA LEU A 402 -5.09 20.98 13.53
C LEU A 402 -4.04 21.94 14.09
N GLN A 403 -4.45 23.12 14.46
CA GLN A 403 -3.63 24.14 15.10
C GLN A 403 -3.73 24.03 16.63
N TYR A 404 -2.65 24.32 17.32
CA TYR A 404 -2.56 24.30 18.76
C TYR A 404 -2.18 25.69 19.30
N ASN A 405 -2.68 26.01 20.47
CA ASN A 405 -2.21 27.16 21.24
C ASN A 405 -0.86 26.82 21.88
N SER A 406 -0.08 27.85 22.17
CA SER A 406 1.17 27.72 22.92
C SER A 406 0.94 27.22 24.36
N GLY A 407 2.01 26.83 25.03
CA GLY A 407 2.01 26.43 26.43
C GLY A 407 2.14 24.92 26.64
N GLY A 408 2.78 24.23 25.74
CA GLY A 408 3.06 22.81 25.83
C GLY A 408 1.94 21.94 25.27
N VAL A 409 2.23 21.24 24.19
CA VAL A 409 1.31 20.31 23.52
C VAL A 409 1.69 18.89 23.92
N THR A 410 0.76 18.15 24.51
CA THR A 410 0.98 16.77 25.01
C THR A 410 1.62 15.87 23.96
N HIS A 411 1.14 15.90 22.74
CA HIS A 411 1.64 15.11 21.62
C HIS A 411 3.14 15.42 21.34
N SER A 412 3.50 16.69 21.18
CA SER A 412 4.88 17.10 20.91
C SER A 412 5.80 16.79 22.09
N SER A 413 5.36 17.11 23.30
CA SER A 413 6.11 16.86 24.54
C SER A 413 6.36 15.38 24.77
N ALA A 414 5.38 14.51 24.50
CA ALA A 414 5.52 13.07 24.65
C ALA A 414 6.55 12.46 23.66
N TYR A 415 6.52 12.89 22.38
CA TYR A 415 7.52 12.46 21.41
C TYR A 415 8.94 12.92 21.79
N ASN A 416 9.07 14.19 22.18
CA ASN A 416 10.36 14.73 22.61
C ASN A 416 10.90 14.07 23.89
N TYR A 417 10.04 13.79 24.87
CA TYR A 417 10.43 13.02 26.07
C TYR A 417 10.99 11.65 25.68
N ARG A 418 10.27 10.89 24.87
CA ARG A 418 10.70 9.57 24.42
C ARG A 418 11.99 9.64 23.60
N ALA A 419 12.08 10.59 22.67
CA ALA A 419 13.26 10.76 21.82
C ALA A 419 14.52 11.07 22.64
N ASN A 420 14.44 12.01 23.58
CA ASN A 420 15.55 12.36 24.45
C ASN A 420 15.95 11.19 25.36
N LEU A 421 14.99 10.48 25.96
CA LEU A 421 15.27 9.31 26.80
C LEU A 421 15.95 8.18 26.00
N SER A 422 15.48 7.90 24.80
CA SER A 422 16.07 6.88 23.94
C SER A 422 17.45 7.28 23.43
N ALA A 423 17.62 8.54 23.03
CA ALA A 423 18.91 9.08 22.62
C ALA A 423 19.93 9.06 23.76
N ALA A 424 19.53 9.40 24.99
CA ALA A 424 20.42 9.33 26.17
C ALA A 424 20.96 7.90 26.38
N ARG A 425 20.09 6.89 26.32
CA ARG A 425 20.50 5.48 26.43
C ARG A 425 21.46 5.05 25.30
N MET A 426 21.26 5.55 24.10
CA MET A 426 22.15 5.25 22.96
C MET A 426 23.49 5.97 23.08
N ALA A 427 23.53 7.14 23.73
CA ALA A 427 24.77 7.86 23.95
C ALA A 427 25.69 7.16 24.95
N GLU A 428 25.17 6.29 25.81
CA GLU A 428 25.92 5.47 26.77
C GLU A 428 26.55 4.22 26.14
N MET A 429 26.12 3.85 24.91
CA MET A 429 26.64 2.72 24.11
C MET A 429 27.88 3.13 23.30
#